data_a9fd6a658b71d094c41ee853de6b5a83
#
_entry.id   a9fd6a658b71d094c41ee853de6b5a83
#
_cell.length_a   1.000
_cell.length_b   1.000
_cell.length_c   1.000
_cell.angle_alpha   90.00
_cell.angle_beta   90.00
_cell.angle_gamma   90.00
#
_symmetry.space_group_name_H-M   'P 1'
#
loop_
_entity.id
_entity.type
_entity.pdbx_description
1 polymer ?
#
loop_
_entity_poly.entity_id
_entity_poly.type
_entity_poly.pdbx_seq_one_letter_code
_entity_poly.pdbx_strand_id
1 'polypeptide(L)'
;MLADLYLRAGAGPARPPSKATIWRVVTDADADAFDALVGSWLMSSLPGEPSAPGAEEDDPAQLVPVRLDGKTVRGAKDAAGNQRHLVAALAGRTAQSSVIAAQAEVGVKTNEVPMAMVVLGQIDLRGTLVTADALHTVKATAEFIRKGGGEFVLPVKENRKALFDGTYKCSAVRWNNIARSSQEKPRR
;
A
#
# COMPACT_ATOMS: atom_id res chain seq x y z
N MET A 1 -14.47 -8.51 -22.35
CA MET A 1 -14.21 -9.50 -21.28
C MET A 1 -15.48 -9.92 -20.52
N LEU A 2 -16.33 -9.04 -19.98
CA LEU A 2 -17.64 -9.44 -19.42
C LEU A 2 -18.60 -10.00 -20.47
N ALA A 3 -18.64 -9.43 -21.68
CA ALA A 3 -19.46 -9.91 -22.79
C ALA A 3 -19.12 -11.36 -23.22
N ASP A 4 -17.84 -11.75 -23.18
CA ASP A 4 -17.40 -13.11 -23.52
C ASP A 4 -17.84 -14.17 -22.50
N LEU A 5 -17.97 -13.80 -21.24
CA LEU A 5 -18.46 -14.70 -20.19
C LEU A 5 -19.93 -15.08 -20.43
N TYR A 6 -20.73 -14.14 -20.93
CA TYR A 6 -22.13 -14.36 -21.28
C TYR A 6 -22.32 -15.19 -22.54
N LEU A 7 -21.42 -15.06 -23.53
CA LEU A 7 -21.48 -15.80 -24.79
C LEU A 7 -21.12 -17.29 -24.65
N ARG A 8 -20.35 -17.68 -23.64
CA ARG A 8 -19.97 -19.08 -23.39
C ARG A 8 -21.06 -19.91 -22.71
N ALA A 9 -22.08 -19.30 -22.14
CA ALA A 9 -23.15 -20.00 -21.44
C ALA A 9 -24.27 -20.54 -22.31
N GLY A 10 -24.27 -20.33 -23.65
CA GLY A 10 -25.23 -20.94 -24.59
C GLY A 10 -26.70 -20.60 -24.35
N ALA A 11 -26.98 -19.60 -23.53
CA ALA A 11 -28.35 -19.18 -23.19
C ALA A 11 -28.68 -17.88 -23.92
N GLY A 12 -29.92 -17.74 -24.41
CA GLY A 12 -30.45 -16.52 -25.03
C GLY A 12 -30.22 -15.25 -24.20
N PRO A 13 -30.80 -14.10 -24.52
CA PRO A 13 -30.45 -12.82 -23.91
C PRO A 13 -30.41 -12.95 -22.40
N ALA A 14 -29.18 -12.81 -21.84
CA ALA A 14 -28.92 -13.04 -20.43
C ALA A 14 -29.74 -12.07 -19.59
N ARG A 15 -30.68 -12.61 -18.82
CA ARG A 15 -31.37 -11.81 -17.80
C ARG A 15 -30.40 -11.50 -16.67
N PRO A 16 -30.31 -10.25 -16.20
CA PRO A 16 -29.49 -9.93 -15.05
C PRO A 16 -29.95 -10.78 -13.84
N PRO A 17 -29.03 -11.24 -13.01
CA PRO A 17 -29.38 -12.02 -11.82
C PRO A 17 -30.27 -11.19 -10.88
N SER A 18 -31.16 -11.87 -10.15
CA SER A 18 -32.01 -11.23 -9.16
C SER A 18 -31.17 -10.65 -8.01
N LYS A 19 -31.68 -9.64 -7.30
CA LYS A 19 -31.05 -9.08 -6.11
C LYS A 19 -30.68 -10.17 -5.08
N ALA A 20 -31.58 -11.16 -4.89
CA ALA A 20 -31.34 -12.28 -3.98
C ALA A 20 -30.20 -13.20 -4.46
N THR A 21 -30.06 -13.38 -5.77
CA THR A 21 -28.95 -14.16 -6.34
C THR A 21 -27.61 -13.42 -6.15
N ILE A 22 -27.57 -12.13 -6.45
CA ILE A 22 -26.37 -11.29 -6.22
C ILE A 22 -26.00 -11.33 -4.74
N TRP A 23 -26.96 -11.14 -3.85
CA TRP A 23 -26.73 -11.17 -2.41
C TRP A 23 -26.10 -12.51 -1.95
N ARG A 24 -26.66 -13.64 -2.37
CA ARG A 24 -26.11 -14.96 -2.01
C ARG A 24 -24.68 -15.13 -2.51
N VAL A 25 -24.39 -14.79 -3.77
CA VAL A 25 -23.04 -14.92 -4.33
C VAL A 25 -22.04 -14.05 -3.56
N VAL A 26 -22.40 -12.81 -3.21
CA VAL A 26 -21.51 -11.90 -2.47
C VAL A 26 -21.30 -12.36 -1.02
N THR A 27 -22.34 -12.90 -0.36
CA THR A 27 -22.22 -13.36 1.03
C THR A 27 -21.53 -14.71 1.17
N ASP A 28 -21.58 -15.56 0.14
CA ASP A 28 -20.98 -16.89 0.14
C ASP A 28 -19.53 -16.88 -0.42
N ALA A 29 -19.12 -15.76 -1.02
CA ALA A 29 -17.75 -15.61 -1.57
C ALA A 29 -16.73 -15.54 -0.42
N ASP A 30 -15.60 -16.22 -0.61
CA ASP A 30 -14.42 -16.02 0.23
C ASP A 30 -13.86 -14.60 0.01
N ALA A 31 -14.06 -13.74 1.02
CA ALA A 31 -13.72 -12.33 0.94
C ALA A 31 -12.21 -12.11 0.80
N ASP A 32 -11.39 -12.91 1.49
CA ASP A 32 -9.93 -12.76 1.47
C ASP A 32 -9.37 -13.20 0.11
N ALA A 33 -9.86 -14.33 -0.43
CA ALA A 33 -9.46 -14.81 -1.76
C ALA A 33 -9.91 -13.83 -2.87
N PHE A 34 -11.11 -13.25 -2.74
CA PHE A 34 -11.63 -12.25 -3.68
C PHE A 34 -10.79 -10.96 -3.63
N ASP A 35 -10.46 -10.47 -2.44
CA ASP A 35 -9.64 -9.27 -2.25
C ASP A 35 -8.24 -9.45 -2.84
N ALA A 36 -7.58 -10.58 -2.58
CA ALA A 36 -6.28 -10.92 -3.14
C ALA A 36 -6.29 -10.97 -4.68
N LEU A 37 -7.33 -11.57 -5.28
CA LEU A 37 -7.51 -11.65 -6.73
C LEU A 37 -7.71 -10.26 -7.35
N VAL A 38 -8.59 -9.45 -6.77
CA VAL A 38 -8.87 -8.09 -7.24
C VAL A 38 -7.65 -7.20 -7.09
N GLY A 39 -6.96 -7.27 -5.94
CA GLY A 39 -5.73 -6.50 -5.69
C GLY A 39 -4.63 -6.84 -6.70
N SER A 40 -4.39 -8.13 -6.96
CA SER A 40 -3.43 -8.60 -7.96
C SER A 40 -3.78 -8.10 -9.37
N TRP A 41 -5.06 -8.19 -9.76
CA TRP A 41 -5.53 -7.69 -11.06
C TRP A 41 -5.36 -6.17 -11.18
N LEU A 42 -5.72 -5.41 -10.15
CA LEU A 42 -5.55 -3.95 -10.11
C LEU A 42 -4.08 -3.56 -10.22
N MET A 43 -3.20 -4.23 -9.48
CA MET A 43 -1.75 -4.01 -9.56
C MET A 43 -1.20 -4.27 -10.97
N SER A 44 -1.64 -5.35 -11.63
CA SER A 44 -1.24 -5.65 -13.02
C SER A 44 -1.76 -4.63 -14.04
N SER A 45 -2.79 -3.87 -13.66
CA SER A 45 -3.43 -2.85 -14.50
C SER A 45 -2.87 -1.44 -14.27
N LEU A 46 -1.98 -1.28 -13.27
CA LEU A 46 -1.27 -0.01 -13.10
C LEU A 46 -0.48 0.29 -14.37
N PRO A 47 -0.61 1.50 -14.95
CA PRO A 47 0.22 1.88 -16.06
C PRO A 47 1.69 1.78 -15.63
N GLY A 48 2.46 0.94 -16.31
CA GLY A 48 3.91 1.03 -16.22
C GLY A 48 4.28 2.41 -16.72
N GLU A 49 4.73 3.29 -15.86
CA GLU A 49 5.30 4.56 -16.30
C GLU A 49 6.47 4.20 -17.24
N PRO A 50 6.52 4.79 -18.45
CA PRO A 50 7.66 4.56 -19.33
C PRO A 50 8.90 5.00 -18.56
N SER A 51 9.82 4.07 -18.33
CA SER A 51 11.15 4.41 -17.84
C SER A 51 11.70 5.49 -18.74
N ALA A 52 12.05 6.65 -18.20
CA ALA A 52 12.70 7.68 -18.99
C ALA A 52 13.95 7.06 -19.66
N PRO A 53 14.21 7.30 -20.95
CA PRO A 53 15.37 6.73 -21.61
C PRO A 53 16.63 7.13 -20.83
N GLY A 54 17.35 6.16 -20.26
CA GLY A 54 18.55 6.38 -19.46
C GLY A 54 18.35 6.41 -17.94
N ALA A 55 17.16 6.10 -17.42
CA ALA A 55 16.96 5.91 -15.99
C ALA A 55 17.64 4.62 -15.55
N GLU A 56 18.48 4.70 -14.51
CA GLU A 56 19.12 3.53 -13.89
C GLU A 56 18.06 2.72 -13.12
N GLU A 57 18.22 1.39 -13.02
CA GLU A 57 17.27 0.50 -12.34
C GLU A 57 17.00 0.89 -10.87
N ASP A 58 17.94 1.57 -10.22
CA ASP A 58 17.87 2.03 -8.82
C ASP A 58 17.41 3.50 -8.68
N ASP A 59 16.88 4.15 -9.73
CA ASP A 59 16.39 5.52 -9.63
C ASP A 59 15.16 5.58 -8.71
N PRO A 60 15.23 6.29 -7.57
CA PRO A 60 14.10 6.45 -6.66
C PRO A 60 12.84 7.04 -7.32
N ALA A 61 13.00 7.76 -8.44
CA ALA A 61 11.88 8.29 -9.21
C ALA A 61 11.07 7.19 -9.91
N GLN A 62 11.62 5.98 -10.06
CA GLN A 62 10.93 4.84 -10.68
C GLN A 62 10.13 4.00 -9.68
N LEU A 63 10.43 4.12 -8.37
CA LEU A 63 9.71 3.33 -7.36
C LEU A 63 8.21 3.64 -7.37
N VAL A 64 7.39 2.59 -7.32
CA VAL A 64 5.93 2.73 -7.19
C VAL A 64 5.59 3.08 -5.74
N PRO A 65 4.99 4.23 -5.46
CA PRO A 65 4.57 4.56 -4.09
C PRO A 65 3.46 3.62 -3.61
N VAL A 66 3.66 3.03 -2.44
CA VAL A 66 2.65 2.24 -1.71
C VAL A 66 2.36 2.95 -0.40
N ARG A 67 1.14 3.43 -0.24
CA ARG A 67 0.68 4.16 0.95
C ARG A 67 -0.15 3.25 1.83
N LEU A 68 0.32 3.01 3.04
CA LEU A 68 -0.39 2.21 4.04
C LEU A 68 -1.18 3.12 4.97
N ASP A 69 -2.48 2.86 5.11
CA ASP A 69 -3.36 3.66 5.97
C ASP A 69 -4.43 2.78 6.61
N GLY A 70 -4.74 3.08 7.88
CA GLY A 70 -5.83 2.45 8.63
C GLY A 70 -7.07 3.32 8.61
N LYS A 71 -8.23 2.73 8.32
CA LYS A 71 -9.50 3.46 8.27
C LYS A 71 -10.65 2.69 8.93
N THR A 72 -11.38 3.39 9.78
CA THR A 72 -12.67 2.90 10.28
C THR A 72 -13.74 3.06 9.19
N VAL A 73 -14.36 1.97 8.78
CA VAL A 73 -15.38 1.98 7.74
C VAL A 73 -16.71 2.44 8.33
N ARG A 74 -17.12 3.63 7.95
CA ARG A 74 -18.39 4.20 8.41
C ARG A 74 -19.56 3.39 7.87
N GLY A 75 -20.45 2.95 8.78
CA GLY A 75 -21.64 2.18 8.42
C GLY A 75 -21.44 0.67 8.30
N ALA A 76 -20.20 0.18 8.26
CA ALA A 76 -19.93 -1.27 8.35
C ALA A 76 -19.72 -1.66 9.81
N LYS A 77 -20.59 -2.57 10.29
CA LYS A 77 -20.52 -3.09 11.66
C LYS A 77 -20.39 -4.61 11.65
N ASP A 78 -19.67 -5.14 12.65
CA ASP A 78 -19.65 -6.57 12.91
C ASP A 78 -20.96 -7.03 13.57
N ALA A 79 -21.09 -8.33 13.82
CA ALA A 79 -22.27 -8.91 14.49
C ALA A 79 -22.48 -8.40 15.94
N ALA A 80 -21.43 -7.88 16.58
CA ALA A 80 -21.49 -7.30 17.93
C ALA A 80 -21.78 -5.78 17.90
N GLY A 81 -21.92 -5.18 16.71
CA GLY A 81 -22.22 -3.75 16.53
C GLY A 81 -20.99 -2.84 16.51
N ASN A 82 -19.77 -3.37 16.59
CA ASN A 82 -18.55 -2.59 16.49
C ASN A 82 -18.29 -2.17 15.04
N GLN A 83 -17.74 -0.98 14.85
CA GLN A 83 -17.31 -0.53 13.52
C GLN A 83 -16.11 -1.34 13.04
N ARG A 84 -16.14 -1.75 11.78
CA ARG A 84 -15.02 -2.43 11.15
C ARG A 84 -13.88 -1.44 10.86
N HIS A 85 -12.68 -1.87 11.15
CA HIS A 85 -11.46 -1.13 10.88
C HIS A 85 -10.63 -1.89 9.87
N LEU A 86 -10.20 -1.22 8.80
CA LEU A 86 -9.39 -1.82 7.73
C LEU A 86 -8.03 -1.14 7.68
N VAL A 87 -6.99 -1.92 7.45
CA VAL A 87 -5.69 -1.43 6.97
C VAL A 87 -5.63 -1.73 5.48
N ALA A 88 -5.28 -0.74 4.68
CA ALA A 88 -5.19 -0.87 3.24
C ALA A 88 -3.87 -0.31 2.70
N ALA A 89 -3.36 -0.92 1.64
CA ALA A 89 -2.22 -0.46 0.87
C ALA A 89 -2.70 0.10 -0.47
N LEU A 90 -2.50 1.40 -0.67
CA LEU A 90 -2.81 2.12 -1.90
C LEU A 90 -1.55 2.27 -2.73
N ALA A 91 -1.48 1.62 -3.88
CA ALA A 91 -0.36 1.68 -4.81
C ALA A 91 -0.64 2.62 -5.98
N GLY A 92 0.33 3.40 -6.40
CA GLY A 92 0.24 4.30 -7.56
C GLY A 92 0.86 5.67 -7.33
N ARG A 93 1.22 6.36 -8.42
CA ARG A 93 1.94 7.65 -8.37
C ARG A 93 1.00 8.84 -8.23
N THR A 94 -0.18 8.77 -8.83
CA THR A 94 -1.17 9.86 -8.81
C THR A 94 -2.48 9.38 -8.19
N ALA A 95 -3.34 10.30 -7.76
CA ALA A 95 -4.66 9.95 -7.25
C ALA A 95 -5.52 9.20 -8.28
N GLN A 96 -5.38 9.53 -9.56
CA GLN A 96 -6.14 8.95 -10.65
C GLN A 96 -5.63 7.56 -11.06
N SER A 97 -4.35 7.28 -10.87
CA SER A 97 -3.70 6.01 -11.19
C SER A 97 -3.45 5.12 -9.96
N SER A 98 -3.97 5.50 -8.79
CA SER A 98 -3.80 4.69 -7.58
C SER A 98 -4.91 3.65 -7.43
N VAL A 99 -4.51 2.45 -7.00
CA VAL A 99 -5.39 1.31 -6.76
C VAL A 99 -5.17 0.76 -5.36
N ILE A 100 -6.20 0.14 -4.76
CA ILE A 100 -6.04 -0.65 -3.54
C ILE A 100 -5.39 -1.97 -3.94
N ALA A 101 -4.12 -2.14 -3.56
CA ALA A 101 -3.34 -3.33 -3.88
C ALA A 101 -3.65 -4.50 -2.95
N ALA A 102 -3.91 -4.20 -1.67
CA ALA A 102 -4.30 -5.17 -0.66
C ALA A 102 -4.97 -4.47 0.52
N GLN A 103 -5.80 -5.19 1.24
CA GLN A 103 -6.41 -4.72 2.49
C GLN A 103 -6.67 -5.87 3.45
N ALA A 104 -6.80 -5.56 4.74
CA ALA A 104 -7.17 -6.54 5.75
C ALA A 104 -7.95 -5.88 6.89
N GLU A 105 -8.87 -6.64 7.49
CA GLU A 105 -9.63 -6.20 8.66
C GLU A 105 -8.79 -6.32 9.94
N VAL A 106 -8.76 -5.25 10.73
CA VAL A 106 -8.15 -5.26 12.05
C VAL A 106 -9.15 -5.82 13.04
N GLY A 107 -8.90 -7.00 13.55
CA GLY A 107 -9.75 -7.62 14.57
C GLY A 107 -9.77 -6.80 15.87
N VAL A 108 -10.87 -6.93 16.63
CA VAL A 108 -11.11 -6.17 17.89
C VAL A 108 -9.95 -6.30 18.91
N LYS A 109 -9.20 -7.41 18.88
CA LYS A 109 -8.07 -7.68 19.78
C LYS A 109 -6.69 -7.49 19.12
N THR A 110 -6.65 -7.09 17.85
CA THR A 110 -5.43 -6.93 17.05
C THR A 110 -5.19 -5.44 16.83
N ASN A 111 -3.94 -5.00 16.85
CA ASN A 111 -3.61 -3.62 16.49
C ASN A 111 -3.20 -3.53 15.01
N GLU A 112 -3.10 -2.32 14.49
CA GLU A 112 -2.82 -2.06 13.07
C GLU A 112 -1.43 -2.54 12.63
N VAL A 113 -0.42 -2.52 13.50
CA VAL A 113 0.97 -2.81 13.12
C VAL A 113 1.15 -4.25 12.62
N PRO A 114 0.66 -5.31 13.29
CA PRO A 114 0.70 -6.66 12.72
C PRO A 114 -0.10 -6.80 11.42
N MET A 115 -1.27 -6.15 11.34
CA MET A 115 -2.11 -6.21 10.13
C MET A 115 -1.46 -5.51 8.93
N ALA A 116 -0.70 -4.45 9.17
CA ALA A 116 0.11 -3.81 8.14
C ALA A 116 1.09 -4.80 7.47
N MET A 117 1.73 -5.66 8.24
CA MET A 117 2.63 -6.70 7.68
C MET A 117 1.86 -7.78 6.91
N VAL A 118 0.63 -8.12 7.33
CA VAL A 118 -0.25 -9.02 6.57
C VAL A 118 -0.61 -8.42 5.21
N VAL A 119 -1.00 -7.15 5.19
CA VAL A 119 -1.35 -6.42 3.96
C VAL A 119 -0.13 -6.29 3.03
N LEU A 120 1.02 -5.87 3.57
CA LEU A 120 2.24 -5.75 2.77
C LEU A 120 2.76 -7.11 2.26
N GLY A 121 2.47 -8.21 2.96
CA GLY A 121 2.83 -9.56 2.55
C GLY A 121 2.05 -10.07 1.33
N GLN A 122 0.95 -9.41 0.96
CA GLN A 122 0.15 -9.74 -0.23
C GLN A 122 0.66 -9.02 -1.49
N ILE A 123 1.66 -8.15 -1.37
CA ILE A 123 2.18 -7.31 -2.45
C ILE A 123 3.64 -7.69 -2.73
N ASP A 124 4.03 -7.72 -3.99
CA ASP A 124 5.45 -7.73 -4.34
C ASP A 124 6.04 -6.34 -4.04
N LEU A 125 6.92 -6.28 -3.04
CA LEU A 125 7.50 -5.02 -2.59
C LEU A 125 8.71 -4.56 -3.41
N ARG A 126 9.22 -5.38 -4.32
CA ARG A 126 10.33 -5.00 -5.20
C ARG A 126 9.94 -3.82 -6.07
N GLY A 127 10.81 -2.83 -6.15
CA GLY A 127 10.53 -1.60 -6.91
C GLY A 127 9.42 -0.73 -6.30
N THR A 128 9.11 -0.88 -5.01
CA THR A 128 8.13 -0.04 -4.31
C THR A 128 8.77 0.86 -3.26
N LEU A 129 8.13 2.01 -3.00
CA LEU A 129 8.41 2.91 -1.90
C LEU A 129 7.22 2.92 -0.93
N VAL A 130 7.35 2.24 0.18
CA VAL A 130 6.30 2.16 1.21
C VAL A 130 6.31 3.40 2.10
N THR A 131 5.16 4.02 2.25
CA THR A 131 4.92 5.11 3.21
C THR A 131 3.76 4.74 4.14
N ALA A 132 3.86 5.13 5.40
CA ALA A 132 2.81 4.91 6.41
C ALA A 132 2.86 6.03 7.45
N ASP A 133 1.91 6.04 8.38
CA ASP A 133 1.96 6.98 9.49
C ASP A 133 3.00 6.57 10.55
N ALA A 134 3.20 7.43 11.57
CA ALA A 134 4.20 7.20 12.61
C ALA A 134 3.90 6.00 13.53
N LEU A 135 2.68 5.45 13.52
CA LEU A 135 2.34 4.25 14.26
C LEU A 135 3.13 3.05 13.72
N HIS A 136 3.30 3.02 12.39
CA HIS A 136 4.02 1.96 11.68
C HIS A 136 5.55 2.15 11.67
N THR A 137 6.07 3.23 12.27
CA THR A 137 7.53 3.47 12.37
C THR A 137 8.13 2.59 13.45
N VAL A 138 8.18 1.30 13.22
CA VAL A 138 8.77 0.28 14.10
C VAL A 138 9.80 -0.53 13.32
N LYS A 139 10.80 -1.06 14.03
CA LYS A 139 11.89 -1.85 13.44
C LYS A 139 11.36 -3.03 12.62
N ALA A 140 10.33 -3.73 13.14
CA ALA A 140 9.74 -4.89 12.47
C ALA A 140 9.15 -4.54 11.10
N THR A 141 8.46 -3.39 10.98
CA THR A 141 7.90 -2.93 9.69
C THR A 141 9.02 -2.60 8.71
N ALA A 142 10.04 -1.87 9.13
CA ALA A 142 11.18 -1.52 8.28
C ALA A 142 11.94 -2.76 7.79
N GLU A 143 12.21 -3.72 8.69
CA GLU A 143 12.84 -4.99 8.33
C GLU A 143 11.99 -5.83 7.38
N PHE A 144 10.66 -5.85 7.58
CA PHE A 144 9.75 -6.57 6.70
C PHE A 144 9.80 -6.03 5.27
N ILE A 145 9.71 -4.69 5.12
CA ILE A 145 9.76 -4.03 3.81
C ILE A 145 11.10 -4.30 3.13
N ARG A 146 12.21 -4.14 3.84
CA ARG A 146 13.56 -4.39 3.28
C ARG A 146 13.78 -5.84 2.87
N LYS A 147 13.30 -6.79 3.65
CA LYS A 147 13.36 -8.23 3.30
C LYS A 147 12.55 -8.55 2.05
N GLY A 148 11.44 -7.83 1.82
CA GLY A 148 10.63 -7.93 0.60
C GLY A 148 11.25 -7.21 -0.62
N GLY A 149 12.41 -6.56 -0.47
CA GLY A 149 13.07 -5.81 -1.55
C GLY A 149 12.48 -4.42 -1.81
N GLY A 150 11.65 -3.91 -0.90
CA GLY A 150 11.07 -2.57 -0.98
C GLY A 150 11.92 -1.51 -0.26
N GLU A 151 11.66 -0.26 -0.60
CA GLU A 151 12.15 0.93 0.09
C GLU A 151 11.05 1.52 0.98
N PHE A 152 11.41 2.35 1.94
CA PHE A 152 10.42 2.99 2.81
C PHE A 152 10.78 4.40 3.23
N VAL A 153 9.74 5.21 3.45
CA VAL A 153 9.81 6.51 4.13
C VAL A 153 8.76 6.51 5.24
N LEU A 154 9.21 6.46 6.49
CA LEU A 154 8.36 6.40 7.67
C LEU A 154 8.63 7.62 8.56
N PRO A 155 7.58 8.40 8.93
CA PRO A 155 7.74 9.59 9.75
C PRO A 155 8.08 9.22 11.20
N VAL A 156 9.04 9.91 11.79
CA VAL A 156 9.40 9.75 13.19
C VAL A 156 8.82 10.91 13.99
N LYS A 157 8.04 10.59 15.03
CA LYS A 157 7.46 11.57 15.97
C LYS A 157 8.19 11.55 17.32
N GLU A 158 8.05 12.61 18.08
CA GLU A 158 8.69 12.81 19.40
C GLU A 158 8.31 11.74 20.44
N ASN A 159 7.18 11.03 20.26
CA ASN A 159 6.81 9.90 21.13
C ASN A 159 7.80 8.73 21.09
N ARG A 160 8.70 8.70 20.09
CA ARG A 160 9.86 7.80 19.98
C ARG A 160 11.18 8.55 20.13
N LYS A 161 11.36 9.14 21.31
CA LYS A 161 12.44 10.10 21.59
C LYS A 161 13.83 9.64 21.12
N ALA A 162 14.23 8.42 21.44
CA ALA A 162 15.55 7.91 21.05
C ALA A 162 15.76 7.85 19.52
N LEU A 163 14.71 7.44 18.78
CA LEU A 163 14.74 7.42 17.32
C LEU A 163 14.67 8.83 16.73
N PHE A 164 13.84 9.69 17.32
CA PHE A 164 13.70 11.08 16.92
C PHE A 164 15.01 11.85 17.10
N ASP A 165 15.65 11.74 18.28
CA ASP A 165 16.94 12.37 18.56
C ASP A 165 18.05 11.85 17.63
N GLY A 166 18.01 10.54 17.30
CA GLY A 166 18.96 9.92 16.36
C GLY A 166 18.79 10.47 14.94
N THR A 167 17.56 10.56 14.43
CA THR A 167 17.28 11.09 13.08
C THR A 167 17.59 12.59 12.99
N TYR A 168 17.28 13.36 14.02
CA TYR A 168 17.62 14.79 14.08
C TYR A 168 19.12 15.02 14.03
N LYS A 169 19.92 14.26 14.80
CA LYS A 169 21.38 14.33 14.77
C LYS A 169 21.94 13.96 13.39
N CYS A 170 21.44 12.90 12.76
CA CYS A 170 21.85 12.49 11.41
C CYS A 170 21.52 13.56 10.37
N SER A 171 20.32 14.14 10.41
CA SER A 171 19.91 15.17 9.46
C SER A 171 20.73 16.45 9.61
N ALA A 172 21.01 16.88 10.85
CA ALA A 172 21.83 18.05 11.12
C ALA A 172 23.27 17.90 10.57
N VAL A 173 23.87 16.70 10.71
CA VAL A 173 25.20 16.41 10.14
C VAL A 173 25.17 16.47 8.61
N ARG A 174 24.12 15.92 7.98
CA ARG A 174 23.99 15.93 6.52
C ARG A 174 23.81 17.34 5.97
N TRP A 175 22.99 18.17 6.59
CA TRP A 175 22.81 19.58 6.20
C TRP A 175 24.11 20.39 6.32
N ASN A 176 24.87 20.20 7.40
CA ASN A 176 26.16 20.85 7.59
C ASN A 176 27.17 20.45 6.50
N ASN A 177 27.16 19.20 6.06
CA ASN A 177 28.05 18.74 4.98
C ASN A 177 27.64 19.31 3.63
N ILE A 178 26.34 19.40 3.31
CA ILE A 178 25.82 20.03 2.09
C ILE A 178 26.15 21.52 2.07
N ALA A 179 25.95 22.23 3.18
CA ALA A 179 26.27 23.64 3.28
C ALA A 179 27.79 23.91 3.10
N ARG A 180 28.66 23.04 3.60
CA ARG A 180 30.11 23.15 3.40
C ARG A 180 30.51 22.89 1.95
N SER A 181 29.97 21.87 1.29
CA SER A 181 30.28 21.57 -0.12
C SER A 181 29.84 22.67 -1.07
N SER A 182 28.78 23.41 -0.73
CA SER A 182 28.27 24.53 -1.53
C SER A 182 29.12 25.80 -1.39
N GLN A 183 29.99 25.89 -0.38
CA GLN A 183 30.89 27.04 -0.14
C GLN A 183 32.27 26.86 -0.77
N GLU A 184 32.67 25.65 -1.15
CA GLU A 184 33.90 25.42 -1.88
C GLU A 184 33.71 25.74 -3.37
N LYS A 185 33.68 27.04 -3.71
CA LYS A 185 33.89 27.48 -5.11
C LYS A 185 35.33 27.22 -5.47
N PRO A 186 35.64 26.64 -6.63
CA PRO A 186 37.02 26.52 -7.09
C PRO A 186 37.62 27.91 -7.23
N ARG A 187 38.69 28.14 -6.49
CA ARG A 187 39.58 29.33 -6.73
C ARG A 187 40.17 29.18 -8.12
N ARG A 188 39.92 30.14 -8.95
CA ARG A 188 40.62 30.31 -10.24
C ARG A 188 42.04 30.76 -9.98
#